data_e3b145e7497be5928ce0d8020e22813f
#
_entry.id   e3b145e7497be5928ce0d8020e22813f
#
_cell.length_a   1.000
_cell.length_b   1.000
_cell.length_c   1.000
_cell.angle_alpha   90.00
_cell.angle_beta   90.00
_cell.angle_gamma   90.00
#
_symmetry.space_group_name_H-M   'P 1'
#
loop_
_entity.id
_entity.type
_entity.pdbx_description
1 polymer ?
#
loop_
_entity_poly.entity_id
_entity_poly.type
_entity_poly.pdbx_seq_one_letter_code
_entity_poly.pdbx_strand_id
1 'polypeptide(L)'
;MIVLLFTGGTISMKHDAALGGAVPALSGDEIVQATRGLADVAALEVEQWGRFPGPHMTVPRMWALRNRIAEHLVWPGVVGGVGTHGTDTLEESAYFVARSLPPEKPVLFAGGVRPASDIGWDGPVNLLDSTRVAASPESRGGGTLVCIGERIHSALEVGKTHTEARDAFESPGLGALGEVDEGVVIYHRALRRIPAPIAPEVPAEPVDLVHAYAGADARLLDASRESGARAVVVAAMGR
;
A
#
# COMPACT_ATOMS: atom_id res chain seq x y z
N MET A 1 10.06 -12.05 13.39
CA MET A 1 9.83 -10.62 13.65
C MET A 1 9.20 -9.99 12.41
N ILE A 2 8.18 -9.16 12.61
CA ILE A 2 7.55 -8.34 11.55
C ILE A 2 7.91 -6.88 11.79
N VAL A 3 8.30 -6.18 10.73
CA VAL A 3 8.56 -4.73 10.78
C VAL A 3 7.29 -3.98 10.40
N LEU A 4 6.89 -3.01 11.21
CA LEU A 4 5.77 -2.12 10.97
C LEU A 4 6.29 -0.71 10.64
N LEU A 5 6.07 -0.25 9.42
CA LEU A 5 6.44 1.09 8.97
C LEU A 5 5.19 1.97 8.87
N PHE A 6 5.12 3.00 9.69
CA PHE A 6 4.00 3.94 9.68
C PHE A 6 4.34 5.14 8.78
N THR A 7 3.62 5.26 7.65
CA THR A 7 3.81 6.39 6.72
C THR A 7 2.74 7.47 6.86
N GLY A 8 1.67 7.18 7.62
CA GLY A 8 0.51 8.07 7.77
C GLY A 8 -0.75 7.48 7.14
N GLY A 9 -1.54 8.34 6.48
CA GLY A 9 -2.84 7.98 5.92
C GLY A 9 -3.98 8.07 6.94
N THR A 10 -5.21 7.82 6.48
CA THR A 10 -6.45 7.93 7.27
C THR A 10 -6.43 7.07 8.53
N ILE A 11 -5.72 5.94 8.50
CA ILE A 11 -5.53 5.08 9.67
C ILE A 11 -5.01 5.84 10.91
N SER A 12 -4.21 6.90 10.70
CA SER A 12 -3.62 7.73 11.76
C SER A 12 -4.32 9.07 11.96
N MET A 13 -5.41 9.36 11.22
CA MET A 13 -6.05 10.66 11.23
C MET A 13 -7.17 10.74 12.26
N LYS A 14 -7.42 11.98 12.73
CA LYS A 14 -8.61 12.37 13.50
C LYS A 14 -9.20 13.64 12.90
N HIS A 15 -10.52 13.79 13.03
CA HIS A 15 -11.17 15.04 12.65
C HIS A 15 -10.71 16.18 13.55
N ASP A 16 -10.30 17.27 12.92
CA ASP A 16 -9.99 18.55 13.56
C ASP A 16 -11.10 19.55 13.21
N ALA A 17 -11.83 20.00 14.22
CA ALA A 17 -12.95 20.91 14.02
C ALA A 17 -12.50 22.31 13.56
N ALA A 18 -11.28 22.74 13.91
CA ALA A 18 -10.74 24.03 13.52
C ALA A 18 -10.29 24.05 12.05
N LEU A 19 -9.77 22.92 11.57
CA LEU A 19 -9.32 22.75 10.19
C LEU A 19 -10.42 22.21 9.26
N GLY A 20 -11.55 21.76 9.80
CA GLY A 20 -12.69 21.27 9.04
C GLY A 20 -12.42 19.96 8.28
N GLY A 21 -11.44 19.15 8.72
CA GLY A 21 -11.06 17.93 8.05
C GLY A 21 -10.26 16.97 8.92
N ALA A 22 -9.96 15.79 8.39
CA ALA A 22 -9.13 14.81 9.07
C ALA A 22 -7.63 15.15 8.89
N VAL A 23 -6.89 15.13 10.00
CA VAL A 23 -5.46 15.44 10.04
C VAL A 23 -4.69 14.30 10.70
N PRO A 24 -3.41 14.07 10.34
CA PRO A 24 -2.55 13.10 11.02
C PRO A 24 -2.43 13.43 12.52
N ALA A 25 -2.86 12.51 13.37
CA ALA A 25 -2.93 12.72 14.82
C ALA A 25 -2.26 11.61 15.62
N LEU A 26 -2.39 10.35 15.18
CA LEU A 26 -1.83 9.21 15.90
C LEU A 26 -0.42 8.86 15.42
N SER A 27 0.44 8.50 16.36
CA SER A 27 1.72 7.84 16.10
C SER A 27 1.53 6.34 15.81
N GLY A 28 2.57 5.71 15.26
CA GLY A 28 2.59 4.26 15.07
C GLY A 28 2.38 3.50 16.38
N ASP A 29 3.03 3.93 17.46
CA ASP A 29 2.90 3.31 18.78
C ASP A 29 1.47 3.39 19.33
N GLU A 30 0.79 4.53 19.14
CA GLU A 30 -0.62 4.67 19.55
C GLU A 30 -1.54 3.74 18.76
N ILE A 31 -1.28 3.55 17.45
CA ILE A 31 -2.03 2.63 16.61
C ILE A 31 -1.77 1.17 17.04
N VAL A 32 -0.52 0.82 17.30
CA VAL A 32 -0.13 -0.50 17.83
C VAL A 32 -0.82 -0.78 19.15
N GLN A 33 -0.83 0.16 20.10
CA GLN A 33 -1.52 0.03 21.38
C GLN A 33 -3.04 -0.12 21.23
N ALA A 34 -3.63 0.54 20.24
CA ALA A 34 -5.07 0.42 19.94
C ALA A 34 -5.41 -0.91 19.25
N THR A 35 -4.43 -1.63 18.69
CA THR A 35 -4.61 -2.86 17.94
C THR A 35 -4.46 -4.08 18.87
N ARG A 36 -5.59 -4.51 19.45
CA ARG A 36 -5.60 -5.68 20.35
C ARG A 36 -5.16 -6.95 19.63
N GLY A 37 -4.36 -7.78 20.29
CA GLY A 37 -3.88 -9.06 19.76
C GLY A 37 -2.72 -8.95 18.78
N LEU A 38 -2.26 -7.73 18.45
CA LEU A 38 -1.17 -7.54 17.49
C LEU A 38 0.15 -8.16 17.97
N ALA A 39 0.47 -8.00 19.26
CA ALA A 39 1.67 -8.56 19.88
C ALA A 39 1.65 -10.09 19.98
N ASP A 40 0.47 -10.71 19.89
CA ASP A 40 0.33 -12.16 19.92
C ASP A 40 0.66 -12.81 18.57
N VAL A 41 0.68 -12.03 17.47
CA VAL A 41 0.96 -12.54 16.13
C VAL A 41 2.45 -12.81 15.93
N ALA A 42 3.30 -11.86 16.30
CA ALA A 42 4.75 -11.95 16.13
C ALA A 42 5.49 -10.92 16.99
N ALA A 43 6.80 -11.11 17.16
CA ALA A 43 7.67 -10.02 17.63
C ALA A 43 7.65 -8.88 16.60
N LEU A 44 7.50 -7.65 17.07
CA LEU A 44 7.33 -6.46 16.23
C LEU A 44 8.51 -5.51 16.37
N GLU A 45 8.90 -4.90 15.26
CA GLU A 45 9.73 -3.70 15.20
C GLU A 45 8.86 -2.58 14.65
N VAL A 46 8.80 -1.44 15.32
CA VAL A 46 7.90 -0.32 14.98
C VAL A 46 8.72 0.89 14.57
N GLU A 47 8.45 1.42 13.39
CA GLU A 47 9.09 2.62 12.88
C GLU A 47 8.06 3.64 12.41
N GLN A 48 8.15 4.87 12.97
CA GLN A 48 7.43 6.02 12.43
C GLN A 48 8.25 6.63 11.30
N TRP A 49 8.06 6.15 10.08
CA TRP A 49 8.80 6.61 8.90
C TRP A 49 8.29 7.96 8.37
N GLY A 50 6.98 8.22 8.50
CA GLY A 50 6.37 9.46 8.03
C GLY A 50 4.96 9.68 8.58
N ARG A 51 4.36 10.83 8.21
CA ARG A 51 2.97 11.20 8.55
C ARG A 51 2.32 11.88 7.35
N PHE A 52 2.26 11.20 6.22
CA PHE A 52 1.78 11.78 4.98
C PHE A 52 0.32 11.42 4.71
N PRO A 53 -0.55 12.39 4.37
CA PRO A 53 -1.79 12.10 3.66
C PRO A 53 -1.50 11.36 2.34
N GLY A 54 -2.41 10.46 1.91
CA GLY A 54 -2.23 9.68 0.68
C GLY A 54 -1.81 10.54 -0.54
N PRO A 55 -2.52 11.65 -0.85
CA PRO A 55 -2.18 12.51 -1.99
C PRO A 55 -0.81 13.18 -1.93
N HIS A 56 -0.15 13.17 -0.78
CA HIS A 56 1.20 13.73 -0.62
C HIS A 56 2.32 12.70 -0.86
N MET A 57 1.99 11.45 -1.18
CA MET A 57 2.98 10.46 -1.58
C MET A 57 3.46 10.78 -3.01
N THR A 58 4.76 11.03 -3.14
CA THR A 58 5.42 11.33 -4.41
C THR A 58 6.34 10.19 -4.82
N VAL A 59 6.75 10.14 -6.09
CA VAL A 59 7.69 9.10 -6.58
C VAL A 59 8.99 9.08 -5.78
N PRO A 60 9.65 10.22 -5.45
CA PRO A 60 10.80 10.21 -4.55
C PRO A 60 10.51 9.63 -3.15
N ARG A 61 9.31 9.87 -2.61
CA ARG A 61 8.91 9.27 -1.32
C ARG A 61 8.65 7.77 -1.45
N MET A 62 8.02 7.31 -2.54
CA MET A 62 7.85 5.88 -2.82
C MET A 62 9.22 5.19 -2.93
N TRP A 63 10.18 5.83 -3.59
CA TRP A 63 11.55 5.34 -3.70
C TRP A 63 12.24 5.25 -2.34
N ALA A 64 12.13 6.29 -1.51
CA ALA A 64 12.69 6.30 -0.16
C ALA A 64 12.04 5.23 0.73
N LEU A 65 10.71 5.09 0.68
CA LEU A 65 9.97 4.05 1.40
C LEU A 65 10.41 2.65 0.97
N ARG A 66 10.49 2.40 -0.33
CA ARG A 66 10.98 1.13 -0.90
C ARG A 66 12.37 0.78 -0.37
N ASN A 67 13.28 1.75 -0.35
CA ASN A 67 14.64 1.53 0.14
C ASN A 67 14.63 1.21 1.65
N ARG A 68 13.82 1.91 2.43
CA ARG A 68 13.70 1.62 3.86
C ARG A 68 13.12 0.24 4.12
N ILE A 69 12.11 -0.19 3.36
CA ILE A 69 11.61 -1.57 3.42
C ILE A 69 12.73 -2.57 3.10
N ALA A 70 13.50 -2.34 2.03
CA ALA A 70 14.61 -3.22 1.65
C ALA A 70 15.66 -3.36 2.76
N GLU A 71 16.01 -2.26 3.43
CA GLU A 71 16.93 -2.25 4.57
C GLU A 71 16.42 -3.12 5.71
N HIS A 72 15.13 -3.03 6.06
CA HIS A 72 14.56 -3.85 7.11
C HIS A 72 14.47 -5.34 6.76
N LEU A 73 14.14 -5.65 5.51
CA LEU A 73 13.97 -7.04 5.09
C LEU A 73 15.27 -7.87 5.19
N VAL A 74 16.45 -7.24 5.18
CA VAL A 74 17.71 -7.95 5.36
C VAL A 74 18.13 -8.13 6.83
N TRP A 75 17.41 -7.54 7.78
CA TRP A 75 17.74 -7.72 9.20
C TRP A 75 17.52 -9.16 9.63
N PRO A 76 18.40 -9.67 10.55
CA PRO A 76 18.26 -11.00 11.11
C PRO A 76 16.91 -11.20 11.80
N GLY A 77 16.23 -12.32 11.49
CA GLY A 77 14.97 -12.68 12.11
C GLY A 77 13.72 -11.96 11.54
N VAL A 78 13.86 -11.01 10.64
CA VAL A 78 12.72 -10.41 9.93
C VAL A 78 12.20 -11.40 8.91
N VAL A 79 10.89 -11.70 8.98
CA VAL A 79 10.20 -12.64 8.08
C VAL A 79 9.25 -11.95 7.10
N GLY A 80 8.90 -10.68 7.36
CA GLY A 80 8.04 -9.85 6.52
C GLY A 80 7.92 -8.43 7.06
N GLY A 81 7.20 -7.58 6.36
CA GLY A 81 6.93 -6.20 6.77
C GLY A 81 5.50 -5.75 6.46
N VAL A 82 5.01 -4.76 7.20
CA VAL A 82 3.73 -4.10 6.96
C VAL A 82 3.96 -2.60 6.91
N GLY A 83 3.57 -1.96 5.81
CA GLY A 83 3.54 -0.51 5.67
C GLY A 83 2.11 0.02 5.81
N THR A 84 1.85 0.93 6.77
CA THR A 84 0.58 1.66 6.73
C THR A 84 0.66 2.77 5.70
N HIS A 85 -0.43 3.04 4.99
CA HIS A 85 -0.42 3.98 3.88
C HIS A 85 -1.76 4.68 3.69
N GLY A 86 -1.74 5.90 3.14
CA GLY A 86 -2.96 6.57 2.69
C GLY A 86 -3.57 5.85 1.50
N THR A 87 -4.87 5.58 1.57
CA THR A 87 -5.57 4.70 0.59
C THR A 87 -5.59 5.23 -0.84
N ASP A 88 -5.46 6.57 -1.05
CA ASP A 88 -5.55 7.17 -2.38
C ASP A 88 -4.39 6.84 -3.31
N THR A 89 -3.20 6.56 -2.76
CA THR A 89 -1.98 6.22 -3.51
C THR A 89 -1.34 4.92 -3.02
N LEU A 90 -2.09 4.12 -2.27
CA LEU A 90 -1.61 2.86 -1.73
C LEU A 90 -1.27 1.87 -2.85
N GLU A 91 -2.14 1.78 -3.85
CA GLU A 91 -1.96 0.85 -4.97
C GLU A 91 -0.69 1.14 -5.77
N GLU A 92 -0.38 2.44 -6.02
CA GLU A 92 0.84 2.82 -6.73
C GLU A 92 2.09 2.48 -5.91
N SER A 93 2.08 2.80 -4.61
CA SER A 93 3.20 2.48 -3.72
C SER A 93 3.42 0.98 -3.59
N ALA A 94 2.33 0.21 -3.44
CA ALA A 94 2.38 -1.24 -3.35
C ALA A 94 2.90 -1.86 -4.67
N TYR A 95 2.41 -1.40 -5.82
CA TYR A 95 2.90 -1.82 -7.14
C TYR A 95 4.38 -1.50 -7.33
N PHE A 96 4.80 -0.28 -6.95
CA PHE A 96 6.19 0.17 -7.05
C PHE A 96 7.12 -0.75 -6.24
N VAL A 97 6.74 -1.09 -5.01
CA VAL A 97 7.50 -2.01 -4.15
C VAL A 97 7.50 -3.42 -4.75
N ALA A 98 6.35 -3.92 -5.23
CA ALA A 98 6.23 -5.24 -5.85
C ALA A 98 7.14 -5.41 -7.09
N ARG A 99 7.34 -4.34 -7.85
CA ARG A 99 8.17 -4.35 -9.07
C ARG A 99 9.67 -4.18 -8.79
N SER A 100 10.03 -3.75 -7.60
CA SER A 100 11.41 -3.36 -7.27
C SER A 100 12.05 -4.13 -6.11
N LEU A 101 11.29 -4.95 -5.38
CA LEU A 101 11.81 -5.81 -4.31
C LEU A 101 11.66 -7.28 -4.63
N PRO A 102 12.60 -8.12 -4.13
CA PRO A 102 12.47 -9.57 -4.24
C PRO A 102 11.24 -10.10 -3.48
N PRO A 103 10.58 -11.17 -3.97
CA PRO A 103 9.30 -11.62 -3.44
C PRO A 103 9.37 -12.57 -2.24
N GLU A 104 10.56 -12.96 -1.79
CA GLU A 104 10.75 -14.04 -0.80
C GLU A 104 10.10 -13.75 0.55
N LYS A 105 10.23 -12.50 1.02
CA LYS A 105 9.59 -12.04 2.26
C LYS A 105 8.38 -11.18 1.92
N PRO A 106 7.20 -11.50 2.43
CA PRO A 106 6.01 -10.73 2.12
C PRO A 106 6.09 -9.31 2.68
N VAL A 107 5.67 -8.35 1.87
CA VAL A 107 5.48 -6.95 2.25
C VAL A 107 3.99 -6.63 2.11
N LEU A 108 3.34 -6.27 3.20
CA LEU A 108 1.93 -5.90 3.20
C LEU A 108 1.78 -4.38 3.20
N PHE A 109 0.82 -3.89 2.44
CA PHE A 109 0.32 -2.54 2.60
C PHE A 109 -1.07 -2.58 3.24
N ALA A 110 -1.22 -1.80 4.31
CA ALA A 110 -2.46 -1.63 5.06
C ALA A 110 -2.86 -0.16 5.06
N GLY A 111 -4.13 0.12 5.21
CA GLY A 111 -4.65 1.46 5.36
C GLY A 111 -5.91 1.46 6.21
N GLY A 112 -6.56 2.61 6.31
CA GLY A 112 -7.87 2.74 6.90
C GLY A 112 -8.72 3.66 6.03
N VAL A 113 -9.97 3.33 5.84
CA VAL A 113 -10.94 4.18 5.16
C VAL A 113 -11.56 5.18 6.14
N ARG A 114 -11.77 4.76 7.38
CA ARG A 114 -12.32 5.60 8.44
C ARG A 114 -11.23 6.13 9.37
N PRO A 115 -11.24 7.43 9.69
CA PRO A 115 -10.29 8.02 10.65
C PRO A 115 -10.55 7.52 12.07
N ALA A 116 -9.54 7.67 12.93
CA ALA A 116 -9.57 7.16 14.30
C ALA A 116 -10.63 7.87 15.20
N SER A 117 -11.16 9.00 14.78
CA SER A 117 -12.26 9.70 15.46
C SER A 117 -13.64 9.12 15.16
N ASP A 118 -13.76 8.28 14.13
CA ASP A 118 -15.05 7.81 13.66
C ASP A 118 -15.45 6.49 14.31
N ILE A 119 -16.78 6.30 14.49
CA ILE A 119 -17.31 5.00 14.87
C ILE A 119 -17.01 3.99 13.76
N GLY A 120 -16.36 2.90 14.13
CA GLY A 120 -15.96 1.86 13.18
C GLY A 120 -14.65 2.16 12.45
N TRP A 121 -13.73 2.87 13.12
CA TRP A 121 -12.34 2.94 12.70
C TRP A 121 -11.79 1.55 12.36
N ASP A 122 -11.40 1.36 11.10
CA ASP A 122 -10.99 0.08 10.54
C ASP A 122 -9.47 -0.12 10.56
N GLY A 123 -8.72 0.90 10.94
CA GLY A 123 -7.25 0.85 10.99
C GLY A 123 -6.67 -0.32 11.80
N PRO A 124 -7.11 -0.54 13.06
CA PRO A 124 -6.59 -1.63 13.88
C PRO A 124 -6.81 -3.02 13.30
N VAL A 125 -7.99 -3.31 12.75
CA VAL A 125 -8.25 -4.63 12.15
C VAL A 125 -7.43 -4.82 10.89
N ASN A 126 -7.33 -3.81 10.02
CA ASN A 126 -6.51 -3.90 8.81
C ASN A 126 -5.02 -4.08 9.13
N LEU A 127 -4.50 -3.44 10.19
CA LEU A 127 -3.13 -3.62 10.65
C LEU A 127 -2.90 -5.03 11.21
N LEU A 128 -3.84 -5.52 12.04
CA LEU A 128 -3.76 -6.86 12.62
C LEU A 128 -3.75 -7.94 11.54
N ASP A 129 -4.68 -7.87 10.60
CA ASP A 129 -4.80 -8.85 9.52
C ASP A 129 -3.62 -8.80 8.56
N SER A 130 -3.15 -7.60 8.20
CA SER A 130 -1.92 -7.45 7.43
C SER A 130 -0.71 -8.07 8.14
N THR A 131 -0.63 -7.95 9.47
CA THR A 131 0.46 -8.55 10.25
C THR A 131 0.34 -10.08 10.28
N ARG A 132 -0.87 -10.64 10.38
CA ARG A 132 -1.13 -12.08 10.28
C ARG A 132 -0.69 -12.62 8.91
N VAL A 133 -1.08 -11.93 7.84
CA VAL A 133 -0.68 -12.29 6.48
C VAL A 133 0.84 -12.22 6.31
N ALA A 134 1.50 -11.15 6.81
CA ALA A 134 2.95 -11.02 6.75
C ALA A 134 3.70 -12.10 7.54
N ALA A 135 3.12 -12.60 8.63
CA ALA A 135 3.69 -13.66 9.46
C ALA A 135 3.40 -15.07 8.92
N SER A 136 2.39 -15.24 8.06
CA SER A 136 1.97 -16.53 7.53
C SER A 136 3.03 -17.15 6.62
N PRO A 137 3.39 -18.45 6.85
CA PRO A 137 4.28 -19.17 5.95
C PRO A 137 3.75 -19.26 4.52
N GLU A 138 2.42 -19.32 4.33
CA GLU A 138 1.75 -19.39 3.04
C GLU A 138 1.93 -18.14 2.21
N SER A 139 2.24 -16.99 2.83
CA SER A 139 2.49 -15.72 2.14
C SER A 139 3.89 -15.60 1.54
N ARG A 140 4.79 -16.51 1.89
CA ARG A 140 6.17 -16.49 1.39
C ARG A 140 6.23 -16.66 -0.13
N GLY A 141 7.02 -15.83 -0.77
CA GLY A 141 7.11 -15.82 -2.24
C GLY A 141 5.98 -15.05 -2.92
N GLY A 142 5.00 -14.54 -2.16
CA GLY A 142 3.90 -13.72 -2.67
C GLY A 142 4.29 -12.28 -2.98
N GLY A 143 5.49 -11.84 -2.56
CA GLY A 143 5.99 -10.49 -2.77
C GLY A 143 5.19 -9.44 -2.00
N THR A 144 4.78 -8.38 -2.70
CA THR A 144 3.99 -7.32 -2.09
C THR A 144 2.49 -7.58 -2.25
N LEU A 145 1.78 -7.50 -1.15
CA LEU A 145 0.35 -7.73 -1.04
C LEU A 145 -0.33 -6.49 -0.41
N VAL A 146 -1.63 -6.41 -0.56
CA VAL A 146 -2.49 -5.43 0.11
C VAL A 146 -3.53 -6.19 0.92
N CYS A 147 -3.70 -5.84 2.19
CA CYS A 147 -4.73 -6.44 3.04
C CYS A 147 -5.58 -5.33 3.67
N ILE A 148 -6.82 -5.22 3.21
CA ILE A 148 -7.81 -4.24 3.68
C ILE A 148 -9.19 -4.89 3.64
N GLY A 149 -9.99 -4.66 4.68
CA GLY A 149 -11.35 -5.22 4.77
C GLY A 149 -11.33 -6.74 4.75
N GLU A 150 -10.39 -7.35 5.48
CA GLU A 150 -10.19 -8.80 5.58
C GLU A 150 -9.77 -9.48 4.26
N ARG A 151 -9.63 -8.73 3.16
CA ARG A 151 -9.29 -9.27 1.83
C ARG A 151 -7.83 -9.08 1.50
N ILE A 152 -7.23 -10.14 0.94
CA ILE A 152 -5.82 -10.17 0.53
C ILE A 152 -5.77 -10.03 -1.00
N HIS A 153 -5.03 -9.03 -1.47
CA HIS A 153 -4.85 -8.75 -2.88
C HIS A 153 -3.37 -8.77 -3.28
N SER A 154 -3.08 -9.11 -4.52
CA SER A 154 -1.76 -8.87 -5.11
C SER A 154 -1.59 -7.38 -5.38
N ALA A 155 -0.45 -6.80 -5.01
CA ALA A 155 -0.12 -5.42 -5.37
C ALA A 155 -0.04 -5.17 -6.90
N LEU A 156 0.05 -6.24 -7.70
CA LEU A 156 0.05 -6.15 -9.18
C LEU A 156 -1.37 -6.10 -9.76
N GLU A 157 -2.41 -6.35 -8.98
CA GLU A 157 -3.78 -6.58 -9.45
C GLU A 157 -4.81 -5.67 -8.77
N VAL A 158 -4.44 -5.11 -7.61
CA VAL A 158 -5.34 -4.32 -6.77
C VAL A 158 -5.50 -2.90 -7.28
N GLY A 159 -6.70 -2.36 -7.13
CA GLY A 159 -7.01 -0.94 -7.33
C GLY A 159 -8.05 -0.45 -6.34
N LYS A 160 -8.03 0.84 -6.02
CA LYS A 160 -9.07 1.50 -5.24
C LYS A 160 -10.24 1.86 -6.15
N THR A 161 -11.31 1.10 -6.09
CA THR A 161 -12.49 1.24 -6.95
C THR A 161 -13.58 2.13 -6.37
N HIS A 162 -13.49 2.49 -5.10
CA HIS A 162 -14.44 3.37 -4.42
C HIS A 162 -13.72 4.33 -3.45
N THR A 163 -14.26 5.54 -3.29
CA THR A 163 -13.64 6.59 -2.47
C THR A 163 -13.73 6.29 -0.97
N GLU A 164 -14.87 5.78 -0.49
CA GLU A 164 -15.21 5.73 0.95
C GLU A 164 -15.72 4.37 1.43
N ALA A 165 -15.96 3.41 0.53
CA ALA A 165 -16.41 2.08 0.93
C ALA A 165 -15.30 1.34 1.68
N ARG A 166 -15.66 0.53 2.69
CA ARG A 166 -14.68 -0.28 3.44
C ARG A 166 -14.03 -1.34 2.56
N ASP A 167 -14.76 -1.84 1.59
CA ASP A 167 -14.35 -2.76 0.53
C ASP A 167 -13.92 -2.02 -0.75
N ALA A 168 -13.34 -0.82 -0.58
CA ALA A 168 -12.92 0.03 -1.69
C ALA A 168 -11.81 -0.57 -2.57
N PHE A 169 -11.12 -1.60 -2.10
CA PHE A 169 -10.05 -2.24 -2.82
C PHE A 169 -10.50 -3.55 -3.46
N GLU A 170 -10.28 -3.64 -4.76
CA GLU A 170 -10.63 -4.81 -5.56
C GLU A 170 -9.49 -5.21 -6.49
N SER A 171 -9.51 -6.45 -6.95
CA SER A 171 -8.70 -6.92 -8.09
C SER A 171 -9.65 -7.18 -9.27
N PRO A 172 -9.92 -6.17 -10.11
CA PRO A 172 -10.95 -6.26 -11.15
C PRO A 172 -10.73 -7.44 -12.10
N GLY A 173 -11.79 -8.23 -12.31
CA GLY A 173 -11.76 -9.40 -13.18
C GLY A 173 -11.04 -10.63 -12.63
N LEU A 174 -10.31 -10.51 -11.52
CA LEU A 174 -9.53 -11.59 -10.91
C LEU A 174 -10.04 -11.99 -9.53
N GLY A 175 -10.60 -11.05 -8.77
CA GLY A 175 -10.99 -11.22 -7.38
C GLY A 175 -9.81 -11.24 -6.40
N ALA A 176 -10.09 -11.26 -5.11
CA ALA A 176 -9.07 -11.34 -4.07
C ALA A 176 -8.24 -12.63 -4.17
N LEU A 177 -7.01 -12.59 -3.71
CA LEU A 177 -6.16 -13.78 -3.58
C LEU A 177 -6.65 -14.69 -2.45
N GLY A 178 -7.20 -14.09 -1.41
CA GLY A 178 -7.64 -14.77 -0.21
C GLY A 178 -8.26 -13.79 0.78
N GLU A 179 -8.43 -14.25 2.01
CA GLU A 179 -9.01 -13.46 3.09
C GLU A 179 -8.41 -13.85 4.44
N VAL A 180 -8.68 -13.04 5.45
CA VAL A 180 -8.42 -13.38 6.85
C VAL A 180 -9.78 -13.60 7.50
N ASP A 181 -10.09 -14.84 7.84
CA ASP A 181 -11.34 -15.23 8.49
C ASP A 181 -11.05 -15.76 9.91
N GLU A 182 -11.71 -15.18 10.92
CA GLU A 182 -11.48 -15.47 12.34
C GLU A 182 -9.98 -15.50 12.74
N GLY A 183 -9.17 -14.68 12.06
CA GLY A 183 -7.72 -14.58 12.28
C GLY A 183 -6.89 -15.64 11.56
N VAL A 184 -7.50 -16.49 10.75
CA VAL A 184 -6.85 -17.47 9.90
C VAL A 184 -6.64 -16.89 8.50
N VAL A 185 -5.42 -17.01 7.98
CA VAL A 185 -5.09 -16.59 6.60
C VAL A 185 -5.49 -17.69 5.63
N ILE A 186 -6.38 -17.40 4.69
CA ILE A 186 -6.92 -18.34 3.72
C ILE A 186 -6.65 -17.82 2.31
N TYR A 187 -5.94 -18.58 1.49
CA TYR A 187 -5.73 -18.27 0.08
C TYR A 187 -6.66 -19.08 -0.81
N HIS A 188 -7.45 -18.41 -1.62
CA HIS A 188 -8.38 -19.01 -2.60
C HIS A 188 -7.72 -19.21 -3.96
N ARG A 189 -6.68 -18.41 -4.24
CA ARG A 189 -5.89 -18.49 -5.47
C ARG A 189 -4.41 -18.71 -5.14
N ALA A 190 -3.72 -19.45 -5.98
CA ALA A 190 -2.26 -19.59 -5.86
C ALA A 190 -1.58 -18.23 -6.01
N LEU A 191 -0.59 -17.97 -5.16
CA LEU A 191 0.27 -16.82 -5.30
C LEU A 191 1.03 -16.93 -6.64
N ARG A 192 0.84 -15.95 -7.52
CA ARG A 192 1.56 -15.92 -8.79
C ARG A 192 3.03 -15.63 -8.52
N ARG A 193 3.90 -16.40 -9.19
CA ARG A 193 5.32 -16.06 -9.18
C ARG A 193 5.51 -14.67 -9.77
N ILE A 194 5.97 -13.74 -8.96
CA ILE A 194 6.24 -12.37 -9.40
C ILE A 194 7.46 -12.42 -10.33
N PRO A 195 7.40 -11.75 -11.50
CA PRO A 195 8.58 -11.61 -12.36
C PRO A 195 9.73 -11.00 -11.58
N ALA A 196 10.96 -11.34 -11.95
CA ALA A 196 12.15 -10.77 -11.33
C ALA A 196 12.02 -9.25 -11.20
N PRO A 197 12.42 -8.67 -10.05
CA PRO A 197 12.32 -7.23 -9.84
C PRO A 197 13.10 -6.49 -10.94
N ILE A 198 12.57 -5.34 -11.34
CA ILE A 198 13.32 -4.40 -12.15
C ILE A 198 14.49 -3.91 -11.31
N ALA A 199 15.71 -3.99 -11.82
CA ALA A 199 16.89 -3.52 -11.10
C ALA A 199 16.67 -2.09 -10.61
N PRO A 200 16.81 -1.83 -9.30
CA PRO A 200 16.44 -0.53 -8.74
C PRO A 200 17.47 0.52 -9.12
N GLU A 201 17.12 1.36 -10.05
CA GLU A 201 17.75 2.66 -10.26
C GLU A 201 16.82 3.75 -9.76
N VAL A 202 17.37 4.93 -9.53
CA VAL A 202 16.53 6.10 -9.18
C VAL A 202 15.50 6.29 -10.29
N PRO A 203 14.20 6.38 -9.96
CA PRO A 203 13.17 6.56 -10.97
C PRO A 203 13.40 7.77 -11.85
N ALA A 204 13.17 7.61 -13.14
CA ALA A 204 13.23 8.75 -14.07
C ALA A 204 12.01 9.64 -13.83
N GLU A 205 12.27 10.94 -13.71
CA GLU A 205 11.23 11.97 -13.58
C GLU A 205 11.60 13.17 -14.47
N PRO A 206 10.60 13.92 -14.96
CA PRO A 206 9.17 13.65 -14.91
C PRO A 206 8.73 12.59 -15.93
N VAL A 207 7.75 11.76 -15.51
CA VAL A 207 7.03 10.85 -16.40
C VAL A 207 5.54 11.18 -16.26
N ASP A 208 4.92 11.57 -17.38
CA ASP A 208 3.54 12.04 -17.37
C ASP A 208 2.57 10.92 -17.77
N LEU A 209 1.36 10.96 -17.19
CA LEU A 209 0.25 10.10 -17.57
C LEU A 209 -0.80 10.93 -18.30
N VAL A 210 -1.08 10.58 -19.55
CA VAL A 210 -2.08 11.25 -20.38
C VAL A 210 -3.20 10.27 -20.71
N HIS A 211 -4.44 10.64 -20.35
CA HIS A 211 -5.62 9.86 -20.70
C HIS A 211 -6.13 10.22 -22.10
N ALA A 212 -6.38 9.19 -22.93
CA ALA A 212 -7.13 9.34 -24.15
C ALA A 212 -8.65 9.28 -23.84
N TYR A 213 -9.40 10.23 -24.37
CA TYR A 213 -10.85 10.34 -24.21
C TYR A 213 -11.50 10.81 -25.53
N ALA A 214 -12.82 10.69 -25.64
CA ALA A 214 -13.54 11.14 -26.83
C ALA A 214 -13.32 12.65 -27.08
N GLY A 215 -12.71 13.00 -28.24
CA GLY A 215 -12.31 14.37 -28.57
C GLY A 215 -10.91 14.77 -28.08
N ALA A 216 -10.15 13.86 -27.46
CA ALA A 216 -8.75 14.13 -27.16
C ALA A 216 -7.92 14.30 -28.44
N ASP A 217 -6.98 15.23 -28.40
CA ASP A 217 -5.99 15.47 -29.45
C ASP A 217 -4.56 15.44 -28.86
N ALA A 218 -3.57 15.81 -29.65
CA ALA A 218 -2.17 15.73 -29.25
C ALA A 218 -1.71 16.82 -28.27
N ARG A 219 -2.53 17.81 -27.93
CA ARG A 219 -2.09 18.99 -27.13
C ARG A 219 -1.44 18.63 -25.81
N LEU A 220 -1.97 17.62 -25.08
CA LEU A 220 -1.41 17.21 -23.79
C LEU A 220 -0.08 16.48 -23.97
N LEU A 221 0.08 15.71 -25.05
CA LEU A 221 1.35 15.06 -25.37
C LEU A 221 2.43 16.08 -25.76
N ASP A 222 2.04 17.07 -26.57
CA ASP A 222 2.95 18.17 -26.96
C ASP A 222 3.36 19.00 -25.75
N ALA A 223 2.42 19.37 -24.88
CA ALA A 223 2.71 20.10 -23.65
C ALA A 223 3.63 19.32 -22.71
N SER A 224 3.42 18.03 -22.55
CA SER A 224 4.26 17.14 -21.76
C SER A 224 5.71 17.14 -22.31
N ARG A 225 5.86 16.91 -23.60
CA ARG A 225 7.16 16.94 -24.28
C ARG A 225 7.86 18.30 -24.14
N GLU A 226 7.13 19.40 -24.35
CA GLU A 226 7.67 20.77 -24.27
C GLU A 226 8.05 21.15 -22.83
N SER A 227 7.37 20.60 -21.84
CA SER A 227 7.71 20.74 -20.42
C SER A 227 8.89 19.88 -19.98
N GLY A 228 9.47 19.05 -20.85
CA GLY A 228 10.67 18.27 -20.59
C GLY A 228 10.40 16.90 -19.97
N ALA A 229 9.22 16.33 -20.14
CA ALA A 229 8.94 14.97 -19.71
C ALA A 229 9.93 13.97 -20.34
N ARG A 230 10.47 13.09 -19.53
CA ARG A 230 11.42 12.04 -19.98
C ARG A 230 10.70 10.86 -20.63
N ALA A 231 9.44 10.65 -20.24
CA ALA A 231 8.55 9.70 -20.86
C ALA A 231 7.10 10.13 -20.68
N VAL A 232 6.23 9.59 -21.51
CA VAL A 232 4.77 9.75 -21.39
C VAL A 232 4.13 8.37 -21.46
N VAL A 233 3.27 8.09 -20.51
CA VAL A 233 2.39 6.91 -20.51
C VAL A 233 1.03 7.37 -21.03
N VAL A 234 0.53 6.73 -22.08
CA VAL A 234 -0.81 7.03 -22.60
C VAL A 234 -1.78 5.96 -22.11
N ALA A 235 -2.74 6.34 -21.26
CA ALA A 235 -3.88 5.50 -20.92
C ALA A 235 -4.87 5.57 -22.09
N ALA A 236 -4.68 4.68 -23.06
CA ALA A 236 -5.45 4.64 -24.29
C ALA A 236 -6.84 4.00 -24.08
N MET A 237 -7.75 4.29 -24.99
CA MET A 237 -9.02 3.57 -25.09
C MET A 237 -8.72 2.11 -25.46
N GLY A 238 -9.63 1.22 -25.09
CA GLY A 238 -9.54 -0.19 -25.46
C GLY A 238 -9.49 -0.42 -26.98
N ARG A 239 -9.44 -1.69 -27.38
CA ARG A 239 -9.35 -2.08 -28.80
C ARG A 239 -10.41 -1.45 -29.66
#